data_5ef4a869dbc22d99c868e0ab402bea6a
#
_entry.id   5ef4a869dbc22d99c868e0ab402bea6a
#
_cell.length_a   1.000
_cell.length_b   1.000
_cell.length_c   1.000
_cell.angle_alpha   90.00
_cell.angle_beta   90.00
_cell.angle_gamma   90.00
#
_symmetry.space_group_name_H-M   'P 1'
#
loop_
_entity.id
_entity.type
_entity.pdbx_description
1 polymer ?
#
loop_
_entity_poly.entity_id
_entity_poly.type
_entity_poly.pdbx_seq_one_letter_code
_entity_poly.pdbx_strand_id
1 'polypeptide(L)'
;APEMIHNAAQHKPYACFVRPDATIPFMAMPDAVKALLGLAAAPLSALTQRVYNVTSFSPSAANIAEMVTSEFPDAQITFEPQQQRQEIIDSWPAEVDDSQARKDWNWHPDYSFTATFKDYLIPNIRAHYAK
;
A
#
# COMPACT_ATOMS: atom_id res chain seq x y z
N ALA A 1 4.06 -5.73 2.88
CA ALA A 1 2.85 -5.44 3.67
C ALA A 1 1.87 -6.63 3.74
N PRO A 2 1.41 -7.23 2.64
CA PRO A 2 0.41 -8.31 2.73
C PRO A 2 0.85 -9.48 3.60
N GLU A 3 2.05 -10.01 3.40
CA GLU A 3 2.57 -11.13 4.20
C GLU A 3 2.57 -10.83 5.70
N MET A 4 2.97 -9.62 6.09
CA MET A 4 3.01 -9.18 7.48
C MET A 4 1.62 -9.28 8.13
N ILE A 5 0.57 -8.78 7.46
CA ILE A 5 -0.80 -8.80 7.95
C ILE A 5 -1.34 -10.24 8.01
N HIS A 6 -1.08 -11.04 6.96
CA HIS A 6 -1.52 -12.44 6.92
C HIS A 6 -0.89 -13.29 8.00
N ASN A 7 0.42 -13.10 8.28
CA ASN A 7 1.09 -13.82 9.37
C ASN A 7 0.55 -13.38 10.73
N ALA A 8 0.36 -12.08 10.95
CA ALA A 8 -0.24 -11.57 12.18
C ALA A 8 -1.64 -12.16 12.44
N ALA A 9 -2.50 -12.20 11.42
CA ALA A 9 -3.85 -12.77 11.54
C ALA A 9 -3.85 -14.30 11.80
N GLN A 10 -2.78 -15.00 11.48
CA GLN A 10 -2.60 -16.42 11.74
C GLN A 10 -1.79 -16.71 13.01
N HIS A 11 -1.44 -15.68 13.82
CA HIS A 11 -0.56 -15.79 14.99
C HIS A 11 0.82 -16.40 14.66
N LYS A 12 1.33 -16.14 13.46
CA LYS A 12 2.65 -16.60 13.00
C LYS A 12 3.67 -15.47 13.10
N PRO A 13 4.90 -15.75 13.52
CA PRO A 13 5.97 -14.75 13.47
C PRO A 13 6.30 -14.38 12.02
N TYR A 14 6.71 -13.13 11.82
CA TYR A 14 7.11 -12.63 10.52
C TYR A 14 8.43 -11.86 10.60
N ALA A 15 9.43 -12.31 9.83
CA ALA A 15 10.68 -11.59 9.64
C ALA A 15 10.58 -10.74 8.36
N CYS A 16 10.51 -9.42 8.53
CA CYS A 16 10.46 -8.50 7.41
C CYS A 16 11.82 -8.46 6.70
N PHE A 17 11.83 -8.78 5.43
CA PHE A 17 13.05 -8.91 4.62
C PHE A 17 13.63 -7.58 4.12
N VAL A 18 13.03 -6.45 4.48
CA VAL A 18 13.54 -5.11 4.17
C VAL A 18 13.83 -4.33 5.45
N ARG A 19 14.63 -3.26 5.32
CA ARG A 19 14.91 -2.35 6.43
C ARG A 19 13.63 -1.64 6.92
N PRO A 20 13.57 -1.24 8.19
CA PRO A 20 12.43 -0.51 8.75
C PRO A 20 12.09 0.79 8.01
N ASP A 21 13.09 1.48 7.47
CA ASP A 21 12.98 2.73 6.74
C ASP A 21 12.60 2.56 5.25
N ALA A 22 12.60 1.34 4.74
CA ALA A 22 12.25 1.06 3.35
C ALA A 22 10.82 1.53 3.04
N THR A 23 10.69 2.40 2.04
CA THR A 23 9.45 3.08 1.67
C THR A 23 9.16 2.85 0.20
N ILE A 24 7.94 2.46 -0.11
CA ILE A 24 7.41 2.37 -1.47
C ILE A 24 5.97 2.90 -1.53
N PRO A 25 5.49 3.34 -2.70
CA PRO A 25 4.12 3.79 -2.84
C PRO A 25 3.13 2.61 -2.79
N PHE A 26 1.99 2.85 -2.15
CA PHE A 26 0.88 1.91 -2.02
C PHE A 26 -0.45 2.56 -2.40
N MET A 27 -1.42 1.70 -2.67
CA MET A 27 -2.79 2.07 -2.94
C MET A 27 -3.72 0.93 -2.52
N ALA A 28 -4.89 1.25 -1.97
CA ALA A 28 -5.93 0.27 -1.75
C ALA A 28 -6.51 -0.22 -3.10
N MET A 29 -6.89 -1.49 -3.19
CA MET A 29 -7.45 -2.04 -4.43
C MET A 29 -8.68 -1.29 -4.94
N PRO A 30 -9.64 -0.85 -4.10
CA PRO A 30 -10.75 -0.02 -4.57
C PRO A 30 -10.29 1.27 -5.25
N ASP A 31 -9.23 1.93 -4.74
CA ASP A 31 -8.65 3.11 -5.36
C ASP A 31 -7.97 2.80 -6.69
N ALA A 32 -7.30 1.67 -6.81
CA ALA A 32 -6.73 1.23 -8.08
C ALA A 32 -7.80 1.02 -9.16
N VAL A 33 -8.91 0.39 -8.80
CA VAL A 33 -10.07 0.24 -9.71
C VAL A 33 -10.69 1.60 -10.06
N LYS A 34 -10.86 2.49 -9.07
CA LYS A 34 -11.35 3.86 -9.27
C LYS A 34 -10.44 4.63 -10.23
N ALA A 35 -9.12 4.49 -10.11
CA ALA A 35 -8.16 5.13 -11.01
C ALA A 35 -8.35 4.68 -12.46
N LEU A 36 -8.46 3.37 -12.70
CA LEU A 36 -8.68 2.81 -14.04
C LEU A 36 -10.00 3.28 -14.64
N LEU A 37 -11.08 3.23 -13.89
CA LEU A 37 -12.40 3.66 -14.37
C LEU A 37 -12.44 5.17 -14.59
N GLY A 38 -11.82 5.97 -13.71
CA GLY A 38 -11.74 7.42 -13.84
C GLY A 38 -10.98 7.84 -15.10
N LEU A 39 -9.82 7.22 -15.35
CA LEU A 39 -9.04 7.47 -16.56
C LEU A 39 -9.81 7.04 -17.84
N ALA A 40 -10.46 5.89 -17.80
CA ALA A 40 -11.24 5.39 -18.95
C ALA A 40 -12.45 6.28 -19.27
N ALA A 41 -13.05 6.93 -18.29
CA ALA A 41 -14.17 7.84 -18.44
C ALA A 41 -13.76 9.29 -18.76
N ALA A 42 -12.48 9.63 -18.62
CA ALA A 42 -11.98 10.98 -18.85
C ALA A 42 -12.12 11.38 -20.32
N PRO A 43 -12.56 12.62 -20.63
CA PRO A 43 -12.58 13.11 -21.99
C PRO A 43 -11.17 13.15 -22.59
N LEU A 44 -10.98 12.64 -23.80
CA LEU A 44 -9.66 12.64 -24.46
C LEU A 44 -9.05 14.05 -24.55
N SER A 45 -9.89 15.08 -24.69
CA SER A 45 -9.45 16.47 -24.73
C SER A 45 -8.89 16.99 -23.41
N ALA A 46 -9.18 16.33 -22.28
CA ALA A 46 -8.64 16.67 -20.98
C ALA A 46 -7.28 16.00 -20.70
N LEU A 47 -6.98 14.91 -21.41
CA LEU A 47 -5.78 14.14 -21.21
C LEU A 47 -4.58 14.80 -21.90
N THR A 48 -3.59 15.24 -21.12
CA THR A 48 -2.35 15.85 -21.64
C THR A 48 -1.22 14.83 -21.80
N GLN A 49 -1.37 13.63 -21.24
CA GLN A 49 -0.38 12.56 -21.27
C GLN A 49 -1.02 11.24 -21.71
N ARG A 50 -0.17 10.29 -22.14
CA ARG A 50 -0.60 8.93 -22.50
C ARG A 50 -0.49 7.95 -21.34
N VAL A 51 0.33 8.28 -20.35
CA VAL A 51 0.59 7.46 -19.17
C VAL A 51 0.48 8.37 -17.95
N TYR A 52 -0.25 7.93 -16.95
CA TYR A 52 -0.45 8.64 -15.70
C TYR A 52 0.04 7.80 -14.52
N ASN A 53 0.75 8.45 -13.63
CA ASN A 53 1.02 7.91 -12.32
C ASN A 53 -0.18 8.19 -11.41
N VAL A 54 -0.47 7.24 -10.52
CA VAL A 54 -1.47 7.37 -9.45
C VAL A 54 -0.93 6.74 -8.18
N THR A 55 -1.20 7.34 -7.04
CA THR A 55 -0.76 6.85 -5.73
C THR A 55 -1.73 7.26 -4.63
N SER A 56 -1.65 6.62 -3.46
CA SER A 56 -2.41 7.00 -2.27
C SER A 56 -1.50 7.42 -1.13
N PHE A 57 -0.53 6.59 -0.77
CA PHE A 57 0.35 6.82 0.38
C PHE A 57 1.66 6.02 0.23
N SER A 58 2.70 6.45 0.96
CA SER A 58 4.03 5.82 0.91
C SER A 58 4.55 5.58 2.34
N PRO A 59 4.08 4.57 3.08
CA PRO A 59 4.55 4.28 4.42
C PRO A 59 5.89 3.56 4.39
N SER A 60 6.67 3.71 5.46
CA SER A 60 7.82 2.85 5.70
C SER A 60 7.38 1.46 6.15
N ALA A 61 8.27 0.48 6.05
CA ALA A 61 8.03 -0.86 6.59
C ALA A 61 7.78 -0.83 8.12
N ALA A 62 8.42 0.09 8.85
CA ALA A 62 8.17 0.33 10.26
C ALA A 62 6.74 0.84 10.51
N ASN A 63 6.26 1.81 9.74
CA ASN A 63 4.88 2.31 9.88
C ASN A 63 3.85 1.19 9.66
N ILE A 64 4.10 0.30 8.70
CA ILE A 64 3.24 -0.86 8.45
C ILE A 64 3.28 -1.82 9.65
N ALA A 65 4.47 -2.11 10.20
CA ALA A 65 4.63 -2.99 11.36
C ALA A 65 3.90 -2.42 12.59
N GLU A 66 4.03 -1.12 12.85
CA GLU A 66 3.31 -0.43 13.92
C GLU A 66 1.79 -0.53 13.75
N MET A 67 1.28 -0.29 12.54
CA MET A 67 -0.15 -0.41 12.23
C MET A 67 -0.65 -1.85 12.45
N VAL A 68 0.11 -2.85 11.98
CA VAL A 68 -0.25 -4.27 12.17
C VAL A 68 -0.23 -4.65 13.64
N THR A 69 0.80 -4.25 14.40
CA THR A 69 0.90 -4.54 15.83
C THR A 69 -0.21 -3.86 16.64
N SER A 70 -0.63 -2.64 16.24
CA SER A 70 -1.76 -1.97 16.90
C SER A 70 -3.09 -2.72 16.76
N GLU A 71 -3.26 -3.44 15.65
CA GLU A 71 -4.49 -4.20 15.36
C GLU A 71 -4.40 -5.70 15.74
N PHE A 72 -3.18 -6.22 15.83
CA PHE A 72 -2.86 -7.58 16.27
C PHE A 72 -1.77 -7.51 17.36
N PRO A 73 -2.16 -7.26 18.64
CA PRO A 73 -1.19 -7.03 19.72
C PRO A 73 -0.21 -8.18 19.97
N ASP A 74 -0.61 -9.42 19.59
CA ASP A 74 0.23 -10.61 19.75
C ASP A 74 1.15 -10.84 18.53
N ALA A 75 1.13 -9.97 17.53
CA ALA A 75 1.95 -10.12 16.34
C ALA A 75 3.44 -10.01 16.67
N GLN A 76 4.21 -11.01 16.22
CA GLN A 76 5.67 -11.04 16.37
C GLN A 76 6.30 -10.65 15.04
N ILE A 77 6.73 -9.40 14.92
CA ILE A 77 7.34 -8.84 13.71
C ILE A 77 8.77 -8.44 14.03
N THR A 78 9.72 -8.99 13.26
CA THR A 78 11.15 -8.63 13.30
C THR A 78 11.57 -8.08 11.94
N PHE A 79 12.75 -7.44 11.90
CA PHE A 79 13.36 -6.96 10.66
C PHE A 79 14.68 -7.71 10.43
N GLU A 80 14.73 -8.46 9.34
CA GLU A 80 15.90 -9.23 8.91
C GLU A 80 16.17 -8.95 7.42
N PRO A 81 16.74 -7.77 7.09
CA PRO A 81 16.93 -7.35 5.71
C PRO A 81 17.76 -8.35 4.90
N GLN A 82 17.20 -8.79 3.77
CA GLN A 82 17.86 -9.64 2.79
C GLN A 82 18.42 -8.76 1.68
N GLN A 83 19.74 -8.75 1.51
CA GLN A 83 20.44 -7.83 0.60
C GLN A 83 19.79 -7.77 -0.79
N GLN A 84 19.61 -8.91 -1.45
CA GLN A 84 19.05 -8.94 -2.81
C GLN A 84 17.63 -8.35 -2.92
N ARG A 85 16.77 -8.62 -1.93
CA ARG A 85 15.41 -8.08 -1.89
C ARG A 85 15.40 -6.59 -1.53
N GLN A 86 16.31 -6.19 -0.64
CA GLN A 86 16.46 -4.79 -0.27
C GLN A 86 16.91 -3.94 -1.47
N GLU A 87 17.89 -4.41 -2.25
CA GLU A 87 18.37 -3.74 -3.46
C GLU A 87 17.25 -3.54 -4.50
N ILE A 88 16.34 -4.51 -4.64
CA ILE A 88 15.17 -4.36 -5.50
C ILE A 88 14.26 -3.22 -5.00
N ILE A 89 13.95 -3.21 -3.71
CA ILE A 89 13.11 -2.17 -3.12
C ILE A 89 13.78 -0.80 -3.19
N ASP A 90 15.08 -0.72 -2.93
CA ASP A 90 15.86 0.53 -3.02
C ASP A 90 15.94 1.08 -4.45
N SER A 91 15.71 0.24 -5.48
CA SER A 91 15.64 0.68 -6.87
C SER A 91 14.29 1.31 -7.25
N TRP A 92 13.27 1.18 -6.43
CA TRP A 92 11.95 1.76 -6.65
C TRP A 92 11.85 3.16 -6.07
N PRO A 93 11.02 4.04 -6.64
CA PRO A 93 10.81 5.36 -6.06
C PRO A 93 10.10 5.24 -4.71
N ALA A 94 10.55 6.03 -3.73
CA ALA A 94 9.87 6.11 -2.43
C ALA A 94 8.51 6.83 -2.53
N GLU A 95 8.40 7.75 -3.49
CA GLU A 95 7.18 8.51 -3.76
C GLU A 95 6.93 8.58 -5.27
N VAL A 96 5.68 8.77 -5.65
CA VAL A 96 5.24 8.92 -7.04
C VAL A 96 4.44 10.21 -7.17
N ASP A 97 4.81 11.05 -8.15
CA ASP A 97 4.08 12.26 -8.48
C ASP A 97 2.85 11.92 -9.34
N ASP A 98 1.67 12.13 -8.78
CA ASP A 98 0.37 11.94 -9.43
C ASP A 98 -0.35 13.26 -9.74
N SER A 99 0.36 14.39 -9.66
CA SER A 99 -0.20 15.75 -9.85
C SER A 99 -0.90 15.92 -11.20
N GLN A 100 -0.38 15.28 -12.26
CA GLN A 100 -1.00 15.37 -13.58
C GLN A 100 -2.33 14.61 -13.65
N ALA A 101 -2.45 13.46 -12.99
CA ALA A 101 -3.71 12.73 -12.90
C ALA A 101 -4.77 13.54 -12.13
N ARG A 102 -4.36 14.20 -11.05
CA ARG A 102 -5.23 15.10 -10.27
C ARG A 102 -5.73 16.28 -11.11
N LYS A 103 -4.86 16.86 -11.93
CA LYS A 103 -5.18 17.99 -12.79
C LYS A 103 -6.10 17.63 -13.95
N ASP A 104 -5.77 16.55 -14.68
CA ASP A 104 -6.40 16.24 -15.97
C ASP A 104 -7.74 15.54 -15.81
N TRP A 105 -7.91 14.69 -14.80
CA TRP A 105 -9.14 13.91 -14.60
C TRP A 105 -9.56 13.79 -13.13
N ASN A 106 -9.13 14.76 -12.30
CA ASN A 106 -9.55 14.92 -10.90
C ASN A 106 -9.31 13.66 -10.06
N TRP A 107 -8.17 12.98 -10.28
CA TRP A 107 -7.78 11.84 -9.48
C TRP A 107 -7.64 12.21 -8.01
N HIS A 108 -8.18 11.42 -7.13
CA HIS A 108 -7.89 11.43 -5.70
C HIS A 108 -8.21 10.06 -5.11
N PRO A 109 -7.37 9.51 -4.21
CA PRO A 109 -7.67 8.29 -3.50
C PRO A 109 -8.75 8.54 -2.44
N ASP A 110 -9.58 7.54 -2.17
CA ASP A 110 -10.57 7.58 -1.10
C ASP A 110 -10.02 7.00 0.21
N TYR A 111 -8.99 6.17 0.11
CA TYR A 111 -8.38 5.50 1.25
C TYR A 111 -7.03 6.12 1.61
N SER A 112 -6.94 6.71 2.83
CA SER A 112 -5.66 7.01 3.46
C SER A 112 -4.95 5.73 3.91
N PHE A 113 -3.68 5.81 4.34
CA PHE A 113 -2.96 4.69 4.95
C PHE A 113 -3.77 4.04 6.07
N THR A 114 -4.26 4.83 7.03
CA THR A 114 -5.03 4.34 8.17
C THR A 114 -6.34 3.69 7.73
N ALA A 115 -7.11 4.33 6.85
CA ALA A 115 -8.37 3.79 6.35
C ALA A 115 -8.17 2.50 5.55
N THR A 116 -7.10 2.42 4.73
CA THR A 116 -6.77 1.18 4.00
C THR A 116 -6.58 0.00 4.95
N PHE A 117 -5.88 0.20 6.05
CA PHE A 117 -5.64 -0.89 7.01
C PHE A 117 -6.87 -1.18 7.86
N LYS A 118 -7.44 -0.16 8.51
CA LYS A 118 -8.51 -0.35 9.51
C LYS A 118 -9.87 -0.68 8.89
N ASP A 119 -10.22 -0.05 7.78
CA ASP A 119 -11.56 -0.13 7.21
C ASP A 119 -11.65 -1.13 6.05
N TYR A 120 -10.50 -1.50 5.45
CA TYR A 120 -10.48 -2.40 4.30
C TYR A 120 -9.67 -3.68 4.53
N LEU A 121 -8.35 -3.61 4.75
CA LEU A 121 -7.51 -4.80 4.78
C LEU A 121 -7.77 -5.68 6.00
N ILE A 122 -7.71 -5.14 7.20
CA ILE A 122 -7.78 -5.91 8.45
C ILE A 122 -9.13 -6.60 8.63
N PRO A 123 -10.28 -5.94 8.41
CA PRO A 123 -11.59 -6.61 8.49
C PRO A 123 -11.71 -7.79 7.51
N ASN A 124 -11.25 -7.60 6.26
CA ASN A 124 -11.30 -8.64 5.24
C ASN A 124 -10.38 -9.83 5.58
N ILE A 125 -9.18 -9.57 6.08
CA ILE A 125 -8.23 -10.62 6.46
C ILE A 125 -8.71 -11.37 7.69
N ARG A 126 -9.23 -10.68 8.71
CA ARG A 126 -9.85 -11.32 9.87
C ARG A 126 -11.01 -12.24 9.46
N ALA A 127 -11.90 -11.77 8.60
CA ALA A 127 -13.01 -12.56 8.08
C ALA A 127 -12.56 -13.80 7.27
N HIS A 128 -11.44 -13.68 6.56
CA HIS A 128 -10.86 -14.79 5.80
C HIS A 128 -10.35 -15.92 6.71
N TYR A 129 -9.73 -15.58 7.85
CA TYR A 129 -9.16 -16.55 8.78
C TYR A 129 -10.09 -16.95 9.93
N ALA A 130 -11.26 -16.33 10.08
CA ALA A 130 -12.26 -16.70 11.08
C ALA A 130 -13.10 -17.92 10.71
N LYS A 131 -12.80 -18.58 9.58
CA LYS A 131 -13.56 -19.75 9.07
C LYS A 131 -13.02 -21.05 9.59
#